data_05af268604b90c6c2e223dfdd9acf90c
#
_entry.id   05af268604b90c6c2e223dfdd9acf90c
#
_cell.length_a   1.000
_cell.length_b   1.000
_cell.length_c   1.000
_cell.angle_alpha   90.00
_cell.angle_beta   90.00
_cell.angle_gamma   90.00
#
_symmetry.space_group_name_H-M   'P 1'
#
loop_
_entity.id
_entity.type
_entity.pdbx_description
1 polymer ?
#
loop_
_entity_poly.entity_id
_entity_poly.type
_entity_poly.pdbx_seq_one_letter_code
_entity_poly.pdbx_strand_id
1 'polypeptide(L)'
;MIIDSHAHVFENWHGACGHPSVDIHLKYIQKNVTRPAAKTFRVRDGKEVKPTMLFRSEDNTWSGLNDVGFRVGLYGRLEFTHEGESYAIQYMPVGMQRIESPPAFMVAQMIYAGVDHCILQAGGGYGAMNDYNAFAQNQHPEKFTGLLHVDEAIADRDEVLAEVDRAHKILGLKGLYYSHDFSRHGYKRNLDHAAFAPFWDKVAAFSLPVFMELSATPHYDRASYIGNLMAFDRVMQRHRTLRFVLVMGPPVAHFARAGRWEFPPEVLTAYSRENLQIEIMFPITWGGVWDYPYPEAQELIRHMRDLFSASRLVWGSDMPNVERFCTYRQSLDYVRRHCAFLSAGEKDAVLGGNVAELFRLQD
;
A
#
# COMPACT_ATOMS: atom_id res chain seq x y z
N MET A 1 3.11 -22.90 1.12
CA MET A 1 3.46 -21.77 0.21
C MET A 1 3.53 -20.48 1.02
N ILE A 2 4.60 -19.66 0.84
CA ILE A 2 4.75 -18.32 1.45
C ILE A 2 4.36 -17.27 0.41
N ILE A 3 3.36 -16.45 0.72
CA ILE A 3 2.84 -15.43 -0.19
C ILE A 3 2.98 -14.06 0.45
N ASP A 4 3.69 -13.17 -0.23
CA ASP A 4 3.73 -11.75 0.13
C ASP A 4 2.48 -11.06 -0.43
N SER A 5 1.60 -10.58 0.45
CA SER A 5 0.37 -9.90 0.05
C SER A 5 0.61 -8.49 -0.50
N HIS A 6 1.83 -7.95 -0.37
CA HIS A 6 2.14 -6.56 -0.69
C HIS A 6 3.55 -6.39 -1.24
N ALA A 7 3.66 -6.44 -2.56
CA ALA A 7 4.89 -6.17 -3.27
C ALA A 7 4.63 -5.30 -4.50
N HIS A 8 5.68 -4.68 -5.03
CA HIS A 8 5.58 -3.79 -6.17
C HIS A 8 6.63 -4.11 -7.23
N VAL A 9 6.19 -4.08 -8.48
CA VAL A 9 7.06 -3.95 -9.65
C VAL A 9 6.76 -2.62 -10.32
N PHE A 10 7.75 -1.92 -10.82
CA PHE A 10 7.55 -0.65 -11.50
C PHE A 10 8.72 -0.29 -12.40
N GLU A 11 8.43 0.54 -13.41
CA GLU A 11 9.39 1.07 -14.34
C GLU A 11 10.28 2.14 -13.68
N ASN A 12 11.33 2.55 -14.39
CA ASN A 12 12.22 3.62 -13.93
C ASN A 12 11.44 4.94 -13.76
N TRP A 13 11.44 5.49 -12.56
CA TRP A 13 10.68 6.71 -12.19
C TRP A 13 11.12 7.99 -12.90
N HIS A 14 12.24 7.98 -13.62
CA HIS A 14 12.56 9.09 -14.52
C HIS A 14 11.63 9.13 -15.75
N GLY A 15 10.87 8.07 -15.99
CA GLY A 15 9.88 7.96 -17.06
C GLY A 15 8.46 8.33 -16.60
N ALA A 16 7.54 8.22 -17.54
CA ALA A 16 6.12 8.45 -17.28
C ALA A 16 5.43 7.31 -16.50
N CYS A 17 6.04 6.13 -16.42
CA CYS A 17 5.55 4.94 -15.71
C CYS A 17 4.06 4.67 -15.99
N GLY A 18 3.70 4.61 -17.28
CA GLY A 18 2.31 4.40 -17.74
C GLY A 18 1.38 5.62 -17.63
N HIS A 19 1.77 6.70 -16.95
CA HIS A 19 1.00 7.95 -16.94
C HIS A 19 1.11 8.69 -18.29
N PRO A 20 0.18 9.61 -18.61
CA PRO A 20 0.22 10.40 -19.85
C PRO A 20 1.50 11.23 -20.03
N SER A 21 2.18 11.61 -18.94
CA SER A 21 3.45 12.34 -19.00
C SER A 21 4.27 12.15 -17.72
N VAL A 22 5.57 12.47 -17.79
CA VAL A 22 6.47 12.52 -16.64
C VAL A 22 5.97 13.53 -15.59
N ASP A 23 5.45 14.68 -16.01
CA ASP A 23 4.94 15.70 -15.09
C ASP A 23 3.75 15.20 -14.25
N ILE A 24 2.87 14.39 -14.85
CA ILE A 24 1.77 13.76 -14.11
C ILE A 24 2.32 12.75 -13.10
N HIS A 25 3.28 11.92 -13.49
CA HIS A 25 3.93 10.98 -12.57
C HIS A 25 4.63 11.72 -11.41
N LEU A 26 5.40 12.78 -11.71
CA LEU A 26 6.06 13.58 -10.66
C LEU A 26 5.07 14.19 -9.66
N LYS A 27 3.88 14.63 -10.10
CA LYS A 27 2.85 15.13 -9.19
C LYS A 27 2.33 14.06 -8.25
N TYR A 28 2.12 12.82 -8.72
CA TYR A 28 1.79 11.70 -7.84
C TYR A 28 2.88 11.45 -6.81
N ILE A 29 4.15 11.40 -7.23
CA ILE A 29 5.27 11.17 -6.33
C ILE A 29 5.39 12.34 -5.33
N GLN A 30 5.39 13.60 -5.80
CA GLN A 30 5.48 14.77 -4.93
C GLN A 30 4.38 14.76 -3.88
N LYS A 31 3.14 14.42 -4.28
CA LYS A 31 2.02 14.31 -3.34
C LYS A 31 2.24 13.22 -2.30
N ASN A 32 2.72 12.06 -2.70
CA ASN A 32 2.98 10.95 -1.78
C ASN A 32 4.00 11.31 -0.69
N VAL A 33 5.04 12.07 -1.03
CA VAL A 33 6.10 12.44 -0.07
C VAL A 33 5.76 13.65 0.80
N THR A 34 4.59 14.26 0.64
CA THR A 34 4.08 15.26 1.59
C THR A 34 3.57 14.62 2.89
N ARG A 35 3.48 13.29 2.95
CA ARG A 35 3.06 12.56 4.16
C ARG A 35 4.09 12.71 5.29
N PRO A 36 3.66 12.70 6.56
CA PRO A 36 4.57 12.94 7.71
C PRO A 36 5.74 11.97 7.83
N ALA A 37 5.64 10.77 7.24
CA ALA A 37 6.67 9.73 7.33
C ALA A 37 7.89 9.98 6.40
N ALA A 38 7.81 10.92 5.46
CA ALA A 38 8.90 11.20 4.53
C ALA A 38 9.93 12.14 5.18
N LYS A 39 11.09 11.60 5.57
CA LYS A 39 12.20 12.40 6.12
C LYS A 39 12.88 13.19 5.01
N THR A 40 12.82 14.51 5.14
CA THR A 40 13.45 15.45 4.20
C THR A 40 14.71 16.04 4.82
N PHE A 41 15.79 16.08 4.04
CA PHE A 41 17.07 16.62 4.47
C PHE A 41 17.50 17.79 3.57
N ARG A 42 18.03 18.85 4.19
CA ARG A 42 18.75 19.88 3.46
C ARG A 42 20.13 19.35 3.07
N VAL A 43 20.46 19.40 1.77
CA VAL A 43 21.65 18.69 1.24
C VAL A 43 22.97 19.24 1.78
N ARG A 44 23.09 20.56 1.96
CA ARG A 44 24.37 21.19 2.36
C ARG A 44 24.89 20.79 3.73
N ASP A 45 24.00 20.40 4.67
CA ASP A 45 24.38 20.12 6.07
C ASP A 45 23.69 18.88 6.66
N GLY A 46 22.88 18.17 5.89
CA GLY A 46 22.16 16.98 6.32
C GLY A 46 21.08 17.22 7.38
N LYS A 47 20.73 18.48 7.65
CA LYS A 47 19.71 18.80 8.65
C LYS A 47 18.32 18.32 8.22
N GLU A 48 17.67 17.54 9.07
CA GLU A 48 16.29 17.12 8.86
C GLU A 48 15.33 18.32 8.97
N VAL A 49 14.43 18.43 8.02
CA VAL A 49 13.41 19.47 7.93
C VAL A 49 12.04 18.84 7.59
N LYS A 50 10.97 19.55 7.90
CA LYS A 50 9.63 19.13 7.45
C LYS A 50 9.45 19.48 5.97
N PRO A 51 8.77 18.62 5.16
CA PRO A 51 8.59 18.86 3.71
C PRO A 51 7.48 19.89 3.40
N THR A 52 7.27 20.90 4.25
CA THR A 52 6.20 21.89 4.11
C THR A 52 6.34 22.76 2.86
N MET A 53 7.55 22.86 2.29
CA MET A 53 7.78 23.57 1.03
C MET A 53 7.27 22.83 -0.20
N LEU A 54 6.88 21.56 -0.09
CA LEU A 54 6.36 20.79 -1.23
C LEU A 54 4.90 21.12 -1.56
N PHE A 55 4.15 21.66 -0.62
CA PHE A 55 2.72 21.95 -0.81
C PHE A 55 2.23 23.06 0.14
N ARG A 56 1.13 23.69 -0.24
CA ARG A 56 0.39 24.64 0.62
C ARG A 56 -0.49 23.83 1.59
N SER A 57 -0.40 24.14 2.87
CA SER A 57 -1.09 23.39 3.92
C SER A 57 -2.62 23.46 3.84
N GLU A 58 -3.16 24.51 3.23
CA GLU A 58 -4.61 24.75 3.09
C GLU A 58 -5.22 23.94 1.93
N ASP A 59 -4.41 23.47 0.99
CA ASP A 59 -4.87 22.73 -0.19
C ASP A 59 -4.17 21.39 -0.29
N ASN A 60 -4.86 20.36 0.18
CA ASN A 60 -4.35 18.98 0.14
C ASN A 60 -4.65 18.27 -1.20
N THR A 61 -4.88 19.02 -2.25
CA THR A 61 -5.04 18.53 -3.62
C THR A 61 -3.78 18.80 -4.45
N TRP A 62 -3.78 18.38 -5.71
CA TRP A 62 -2.70 18.68 -6.64
C TRP A 62 -2.52 20.19 -6.91
N SER A 63 -3.58 21.00 -6.80
CA SER A 63 -3.47 22.45 -6.90
C SER A 63 -2.67 23.07 -5.76
N GLY A 64 -2.55 22.39 -4.64
CA GLY A 64 -1.71 22.78 -3.51
C GLY A 64 -0.23 22.45 -3.68
N LEU A 65 0.18 21.65 -4.67
CA LEU A 65 1.59 21.36 -4.91
C LEU A 65 2.35 22.61 -5.34
N ASN A 66 3.49 22.85 -4.69
CA ASN A 66 4.37 23.96 -5.06
C ASN A 66 5.32 23.56 -6.20
N ASP A 67 5.61 24.50 -7.07
CA ASP A 67 6.68 24.35 -8.05
C ASP A 67 8.04 24.58 -7.37
N VAL A 68 8.74 23.49 -7.11
CA VAL A 68 10.03 23.49 -6.42
C VAL A 68 11.10 22.74 -7.24
N GLY A 69 10.87 22.57 -8.54
CA GLY A 69 11.78 21.77 -9.38
C GLY A 69 11.90 20.33 -8.87
N PHE A 70 10.77 19.74 -8.43
CA PHE A 70 10.73 18.37 -7.89
C PHE A 70 11.11 17.36 -8.97
N ARG A 71 12.01 16.43 -8.63
CA ARG A 71 12.55 15.45 -9.57
C ARG A 71 12.93 14.14 -8.88
N VAL A 72 13.02 13.10 -9.66
CA VAL A 72 13.61 11.82 -9.25
C VAL A 72 15.14 11.94 -9.30
N GLY A 73 15.79 11.56 -8.22
CA GLY A 73 17.26 11.46 -8.13
C GLY A 73 17.74 10.02 -8.30
N LEU A 74 18.96 9.75 -7.84
CA LEU A 74 19.56 8.42 -7.81
C LEU A 74 19.57 7.86 -6.38
N TYR A 75 19.81 6.55 -6.26
CA TYR A 75 19.97 5.87 -4.97
C TYR A 75 18.76 6.04 -4.04
N GLY A 76 17.56 5.89 -4.61
CA GLY A 76 16.30 5.97 -3.88
C GLY A 76 15.88 7.37 -3.45
N ARG A 77 16.52 8.41 -3.95
CA ARG A 77 16.28 9.80 -3.55
C ARG A 77 15.28 10.51 -4.47
N LEU A 78 14.47 11.35 -3.85
CA LEU A 78 13.71 12.40 -4.52
C LEU A 78 14.31 13.74 -4.12
N GLU A 79 14.41 14.66 -5.05
CA GLU A 79 15.13 15.93 -4.86
C GLU A 79 14.29 17.11 -5.28
N PHE A 80 14.52 18.25 -4.65
CA PHE A 80 13.88 19.53 -5.03
C PHE A 80 14.71 20.73 -4.56
N THR A 81 14.36 21.90 -5.05
CA THR A 81 15.02 23.16 -4.69
C THR A 81 13.98 24.17 -4.21
N HIS A 82 14.25 24.84 -3.11
CA HIS A 82 13.38 25.88 -2.56
C HIS A 82 14.26 27.02 -2.03
N GLU A 83 13.97 28.26 -2.46
CA GLU A 83 14.71 29.47 -2.05
C GLU A 83 16.24 29.35 -2.21
N GLY A 84 16.69 28.73 -3.30
CA GLY A 84 18.12 28.53 -3.60
C GLY A 84 18.79 27.39 -2.82
N GLU A 85 18.10 26.74 -1.91
CA GLU A 85 18.57 25.57 -1.15
C GLU A 85 18.11 24.26 -1.79
N SER A 86 18.99 23.24 -1.76
CA SER A 86 18.68 21.89 -2.25
C SER A 86 18.26 20.96 -1.13
N TYR A 87 17.24 20.17 -1.40
CA TYR A 87 16.67 19.19 -0.47
C TYR A 87 16.59 17.81 -1.10
N ALA A 88 16.68 16.77 -0.27
CA ALA A 88 16.50 15.39 -0.68
C ALA A 88 15.62 14.61 0.31
N ILE A 89 14.86 13.67 -0.21
CA ILE A 89 14.04 12.72 0.55
C ILE A 89 14.54 11.32 0.20
N GLN A 90 14.96 10.54 1.19
CA GLN A 90 15.26 9.11 0.98
C GLN A 90 13.94 8.34 0.99
N TYR A 91 13.33 8.19 -0.17
CA TYR A 91 12.00 7.60 -0.30
C TYR A 91 12.05 6.10 -0.62
N MET A 92 13.06 5.66 -1.38
CA MET A 92 13.30 4.28 -1.73
C MET A 92 14.65 3.80 -1.15
N PRO A 93 14.93 2.49 -1.14
CA PRO A 93 16.20 1.96 -0.66
C PRO A 93 17.42 2.58 -1.32
N VAL A 94 18.47 2.84 -0.54
CA VAL A 94 19.77 3.35 -1.05
C VAL A 94 20.41 2.39 -2.07
N GLY A 95 20.14 1.09 -1.97
CA GLY A 95 20.61 0.09 -2.92
C GLY A 95 20.05 0.25 -4.34
N MET A 96 18.97 1.00 -4.52
CA MET A 96 18.37 1.26 -5.82
C MET A 96 19.06 2.42 -6.51
N GLN A 97 20.09 2.14 -7.34
CA GLN A 97 20.79 3.18 -8.09
C GLN A 97 19.82 4.00 -8.96
N ARG A 98 18.90 3.33 -9.63
CA ARG A 98 17.72 3.93 -10.26
C ARG A 98 16.50 3.47 -9.47
N ILE A 99 15.50 4.32 -9.38
CA ILE A 99 14.24 3.93 -8.72
C ILE A 99 13.41 3.14 -9.75
N GLU A 100 13.63 1.82 -9.76
CA GLU A 100 12.97 0.86 -10.64
C GLU A 100 12.93 -0.52 -9.96
N SER A 101 11.86 -1.26 -10.15
CA SER A 101 11.70 -2.64 -9.65
C SER A 101 11.17 -3.54 -10.77
N PRO A 102 12.03 -3.95 -11.72
CA PRO A 102 11.58 -4.84 -12.79
C PRO A 102 11.23 -6.24 -12.24
N PRO A 103 10.38 -7.03 -12.93
CA PRO A 103 9.98 -8.36 -12.48
C PRO A 103 11.15 -9.28 -12.13
N ALA A 104 12.21 -9.27 -12.92
CA ALA A 104 13.40 -10.09 -12.68
C ALA A 104 14.11 -9.74 -11.35
N PHE A 105 14.13 -8.46 -10.96
CA PHE A 105 14.64 -8.03 -9.65
C PHE A 105 13.80 -8.63 -8.53
N MET A 106 12.47 -8.51 -8.62
CA MET A 106 11.57 -9.06 -7.60
C MET A 106 11.70 -10.57 -7.49
N VAL A 107 11.78 -11.31 -8.60
CA VAL A 107 12.00 -12.77 -8.58
C VAL A 107 13.30 -13.13 -7.86
N ALA A 108 14.40 -12.41 -8.11
CA ALA A 108 15.67 -12.64 -7.42
C ALA A 108 15.54 -12.40 -5.90
N GLN A 109 14.85 -11.35 -5.50
CA GLN A 109 14.59 -11.04 -4.09
C GLN A 109 13.68 -12.08 -3.42
N MET A 110 12.65 -12.56 -4.11
CA MET A 110 11.78 -13.64 -3.63
C MET A 110 12.59 -14.93 -3.36
N ILE A 111 13.45 -15.31 -4.30
CA ILE A 111 14.34 -16.49 -4.14
C ILE A 111 15.25 -16.31 -2.90
N TYR A 112 15.85 -15.13 -2.74
CA TYR A 112 16.70 -14.81 -1.59
C TYR A 112 15.94 -14.90 -0.26
N ALA A 113 14.74 -14.36 -0.20
CA ALA A 113 13.91 -14.33 1.02
C ALA A 113 13.23 -15.66 1.31
N GLY A 114 13.02 -16.51 0.31
CA GLY A 114 12.23 -17.73 0.39
C GLY A 114 10.73 -17.45 0.34
N VAL A 115 10.32 -16.54 -0.55
CA VAL A 115 8.93 -16.19 -0.87
C VAL A 115 8.55 -16.89 -2.17
N ASP A 116 7.42 -17.57 -2.17
CA ASP A 116 6.98 -18.39 -3.30
C ASP A 116 6.18 -17.57 -4.32
N HIS A 117 5.34 -16.65 -3.84
CA HIS A 117 4.42 -15.87 -4.66
C HIS A 117 4.23 -14.45 -4.09
N CYS A 118 3.96 -13.46 -4.94
CA CYS A 118 3.65 -12.08 -4.55
C CYS A 118 2.36 -11.58 -5.17
N ILE A 119 1.59 -10.83 -4.39
CA ILE A 119 0.49 -10.02 -4.89
C ILE A 119 1.04 -8.64 -5.24
N LEU A 120 0.99 -8.28 -6.52
CA LEU A 120 1.50 -7.01 -7.01
C LEU A 120 0.44 -5.93 -6.81
N GLN A 121 0.68 -5.07 -5.84
CA GLN A 121 -0.16 -3.90 -5.58
C GLN A 121 0.23 -2.74 -6.49
N ALA A 122 -0.57 -1.70 -6.50
CA ALA A 122 -0.38 -0.53 -7.33
C ALA A 122 -0.48 0.75 -6.48
N GLY A 123 -0.52 1.88 -7.13
CA GLY A 123 -0.68 3.19 -6.52
C GLY A 123 -0.08 4.24 -7.44
N GLY A 124 -0.74 5.40 -7.60
CA GLY A 124 -0.34 6.41 -8.58
C GLY A 124 1.12 6.89 -8.47
N GLY A 125 1.75 6.76 -7.30
CA GLY A 125 3.17 7.08 -7.10
C GLY A 125 4.12 6.10 -7.78
N TYR A 126 3.73 4.84 -7.95
CA TYR A 126 4.50 3.85 -8.69
C TYR A 126 4.29 3.96 -10.20
N GLY A 127 3.14 4.48 -10.62
CA GLY A 127 2.76 4.64 -12.02
C GLY A 127 1.31 4.26 -12.29
N ALA A 128 0.89 4.33 -13.55
CA ALA A 128 -0.36 3.73 -14.04
C ALA A 128 -0.09 2.25 -14.35
N MET A 129 -0.16 1.40 -13.33
CA MET A 129 0.51 0.10 -13.26
C MET A 129 -0.23 -1.08 -13.90
N ASN A 130 -1.47 -0.92 -14.40
CA ASN A 130 -2.27 -2.05 -14.88
C ASN A 130 -1.55 -2.88 -15.95
N ASP A 131 -1.03 -2.21 -16.97
CA ASP A 131 -0.32 -2.90 -18.07
C ASP A 131 1.01 -3.51 -17.59
N TYR A 132 1.73 -2.83 -16.68
CA TYR A 132 3.00 -3.35 -16.17
C TYR A 132 2.81 -4.51 -15.19
N ASN A 133 1.81 -4.45 -14.32
CA ASN A 133 1.44 -5.58 -13.45
C ASN A 133 1.00 -6.79 -14.27
N ALA A 134 0.24 -6.57 -15.35
CA ALA A 134 -0.14 -7.64 -16.27
C ALA A 134 1.07 -8.22 -17.01
N PHE A 135 1.99 -7.37 -17.45
CA PHE A 135 3.25 -7.82 -18.06
C PHE A 135 4.05 -8.71 -17.08
N ALA A 136 4.23 -8.26 -15.84
CA ALA A 136 4.94 -9.02 -14.82
C ALA A 136 4.27 -10.37 -14.51
N GLN A 137 2.94 -10.37 -14.33
CA GLN A 137 2.14 -11.57 -14.10
C GLN A 137 2.25 -12.55 -15.26
N ASN A 138 2.18 -12.07 -16.51
CA ASN A 138 2.28 -12.92 -17.69
C ASN A 138 3.69 -13.47 -17.91
N GLN A 139 4.72 -12.71 -17.52
CA GLN A 139 6.11 -13.15 -17.59
C GLN A 139 6.44 -14.24 -16.56
N HIS A 140 5.86 -14.15 -15.38
CA HIS A 140 6.09 -15.05 -14.24
C HIS A 140 4.79 -15.43 -13.54
N PRO A 141 3.88 -16.18 -14.20
CA PRO A 141 2.54 -16.48 -13.65
C PRO A 141 2.57 -17.31 -12.36
N GLU A 142 3.65 -18.07 -12.14
CA GLU A 142 3.88 -18.84 -10.92
C GLU A 142 4.40 -17.96 -9.75
N LYS A 143 4.81 -16.71 -10.02
CA LYS A 143 5.40 -15.79 -9.04
C LYS A 143 4.51 -14.62 -8.71
N PHE A 144 3.67 -14.19 -9.63
CA PHE A 144 2.93 -12.93 -9.48
C PHE A 144 1.44 -13.07 -9.75
N THR A 145 0.66 -12.40 -8.92
CA THR A 145 -0.74 -12.06 -9.16
C THR A 145 -0.87 -10.54 -9.13
N GLY A 146 -1.25 -9.93 -10.24
CA GLY A 146 -1.39 -8.48 -10.35
C GLY A 146 -2.77 -7.99 -9.92
N LEU A 147 -2.79 -6.88 -9.17
CA LEU A 147 -4.00 -6.12 -8.87
C LEU A 147 -4.17 -5.00 -9.89
N LEU A 148 -5.41 -4.72 -10.25
CA LEU A 148 -5.76 -3.53 -11.02
C LEU A 148 -5.89 -2.31 -10.09
N HIS A 149 -5.69 -1.13 -10.66
CA HIS A 149 -5.86 0.16 -10.01
C HIS A 149 -6.58 1.11 -10.96
N VAL A 150 -7.39 2.00 -10.44
CA VAL A 150 -8.13 3.01 -11.21
C VAL A 150 -8.02 4.38 -10.52
N ASP A 151 -8.54 5.42 -11.15
CA ASP A 151 -8.70 6.73 -10.50
C ASP A 151 -10.02 6.72 -9.69
N GLU A 152 -9.92 6.39 -8.42
CA GLU A 152 -11.05 6.16 -7.53
C GLU A 152 -11.89 7.41 -7.31
N ALA A 153 -11.31 8.60 -7.41
CA ALA A 153 -12.03 9.86 -7.22
C ALA A 153 -13.11 10.10 -8.29
N ILE A 154 -12.99 9.42 -9.41
CA ILE A 154 -13.92 9.50 -10.55
C ILE A 154 -14.50 8.12 -10.91
N ALA A 155 -14.60 7.22 -9.94
CA ALA A 155 -15.07 5.85 -10.13
C ALA A 155 -16.51 5.73 -10.67
N ASP A 156 -17.27 6.83 -10.68
CA ASP A 156 -18.60 6.93 -11.30
C ASP A 156 -18.57 7.17 -12.82
N ARG A 157 -17.38 7.38 -13.42
CA ARG A 157 -17.27 7.66 -14.85
C ARG A 157 -17.15 6.39 -15.68
N ASP A 158 -17.72 6.42 -16.88
CA ASP A 158 -17.69 5.31 -17.84
C ASP A 158 -16.24 4.88 -18.20
N GLU A 159 -15.32 5.83 -18.27
CA GLU A 159 -13.91 5.57 -18.55
C GLU A 159 -13.25 4.69 -17.48
N VAL A 160 -13.60 4.89 -16.19
CA VAL A 160 -13.10 4.07 -15.08
C VAL A 160 -13.76 2.68 -15.09
N LEU A 161 -15.06 2.64 -15.36
CA LEU A 161 -15.78 1.36 -15.48
C LEU A 161 -15.25 0.52 -16.66
N ALA A 162 -14.90 1.17 -17.77
CA ALA A 162 -14.27 0.53 -18.93
C ALA A 162 -12.86 0.02 -18.60
N GLU A 163 -12.08 0.78 -17.81
CA GLU A 163 -10.74 0.35 -17.38
C GLU A 163 -10.81 -0.87 -16.44
N VAL A 164 -11.79 -0.94 -15.54
CA VAL A 164 -12.00 -2.16 -14.72
C VAL A 164 -12.27 -3.37 -15.62
N ASP A 165 -13.13 -3.22 -16.66
CA ASP A 165 -13.38 -4.28 -17.64
C ASP A 165 -12.11 -4.68 -18.39
N ARG A 166 -11.34 -3.71 -18.90
CA ARG A 166 -10.10 -3.95 -19.62
C ARG A 166 -9.07 -4.68 -18.75
N ALA A 167 -8.83 -4.14 -17.56
CA ALA A 167 -7.84 -4.66 -16.64
C ALA A 167 -8.14 -6.09 -16.19
N HIS A 168 -9.40 -6.40 -15.92
CA HIS A 168 -9.80 -7.75 -15.52
C HIS A 168 -9.92 -8.72 -16.71
N LYS A 169 -10.67 -8.36 -17.76
CA LYS A 169 -11.03 -9.29 -18.86
C LYS A 169 -9.92 -9.43 -19.90
N ILE A 170 -9.18 -8.36 -20.18
CA ILE A 170 -8.16 -8.34 -21.24
C ILE A 170 -6.77 -8.55 -20.64
N LEU A 171 -6.41 -7.80 -19.60
CA LEU A 171 -5.10 -7.90 -18.95
C LEU A 171 -5.02 -9.08 -17.96
N GLY A 172 -6.16 -9.62 -17.52
CA GLY A 172 -6.22 -10.79 -16.64
C GLY A 172 -5.84 -10.51 -15.19
N LEU A 173 -5.89 -9.25 -14.73
CA LEU A 173 -5.62 -8.88 -13.35
C LEU A 173 -6.69 -9.44 -12.41
N LYS A 174 -6.30 -9.89 -11.21
CA LYS A 174 -7.09 -10.80 -10.38
C LYS A 174 -7.73 -10.16 -9.15
N GLY A 175 -7.42 -8.92 -8.83
CA GLY A 175 -7.98 -8.19 -7.69
C GLY A 175 -7.89 -6.70 -7.92
N LEU A 176 -8.43 -5.92 -6.99
CA LEU A 176 -8.42 -4.45 -7.02
C LEU A 176 -7.54 -3.93 -5.88
N TYR A 177 -6.57 -3.07 -6.18
CA TYR A 177 -5.98 -2.17 -5.21
C TYR A 177 -6.77 -0.85 -5.22
N TYR A 178 -7.32 -0.46 -4.09
CA TYR A 178 -8.08 0.77 -3.92
C TYR A 178 -7.35 1.67 -2.91
N SER A 179 -6.79 2.75 -3.41
CA SER A 179 -6.17 3.78 -2.59
C SER A 179 -7.14 4.94 -2.42
N HIS A 180 -7.51 5.27 -1.20
CA HIS A 180 -8.36 6.43 -0.94
C HIS A 180 -7.59 7.75 -1.14
N ASP A 181 -6.93 7.90 -2.30
CA ASP A 181 -6.21 9.11 -2.70
C ASP A 181 -6.97 9.90 -3.77
N PHE A 182 -7.84 10.79 -3.34
CA PHE A 182 -8.62 11.67 -4.22
C PHE A 182 -7.95 13.03 -4.46
N SER A 183 -6.67 13.17 -4.11
CA SER A 183 -5.96 14.45 -4.16
C SER A 183 -5.90 15.08 -5.56
N ARG A 184 -5.91 14.28 -6.62
CA ARG A 184 -5.91 14.76 -8.00
C ARG A 184 -7.18 15.53 -8.35
N HIS A 185 -8.35 15.03 -7.93
CA HIS A 185 -9.68 15.59 -8.27
C HIS A 185 -10.36 16.30 -7.09
N GLY A 186 -9.72 16.28 -5.93
CA GLY A 186 -10.27 16.77 -4.67
C GLY A 186 -11.22 15.78 -3.99
N TYR A 187 -11.32 15.92 -2.68
CA TYR A 187 -12.11 15.04 -1.80
C TYR A 187 -13.58 15.46 -1.74
N LYS A 188 -14.28 15.40 -2.87
CA LYS A 188 -15.67 15.83 -2.99
C LYS A 188 -16.68 14.78 -2.56
N ARG A 189 -16.30 13.50 -2.61
CA ARG A 189 -17.13 12.34 -2.32
C ARG A 189 -16.31 11.34 -1.52
N ASN A 190 -16.96 10.61 -0.62
CA ASN A 190 -16.26 9.49 0.05
C ASN A 190 -16.50 8.19 -0.70
N LEU A 191 -15.71 7.16 -0.42
CA LEU A 191 -15.70 5.86 -1.11
C LEU A 191 -17.06 5.12 -1.10
N ASP A 192 -17.94 5.43 -0.14
CA ASP A 192 -19.29 4.87 0.00
C ASP A 192 -20.39 5.72 -0.66
N HIS A 193 -20.04 6.80 -1.34
CA HIS A 193 -20.99 7.69 -1.99
C HIS A 193 -21.84 6.93 -3.02
N ALA A 194 -23.13 7.24 -3.09
CA ALA A 194 -24.08 6.52 -3.94
C ALA A 194 -23.70 6.51 -5.44
N ALA A 195 -23.05 7.57 -5.93
CA ALA A 195 -22.57 7.62 -7.32
C ALA A 195 -21.53 6.53 -7.66
N PHE A 196 -20.83 5.98 -6.66
CA PHE A 196 -19.86 4.90 -6.86
C PHE A 196 -20.50 3.49 -6.79
N ALA A 197 -21.82 3.38 -6.62
CA ALA A 197 -22.49 2.08 -6.60
C ALA A 197 -22.22 1.25 -7.86
N PRO A 198 -22.29 1.78 -9.11
CA PRO A 198 -21.98 1.00 -10.30
C PRO A 198 -20.55 0.44 -10.33
N PHE A 199 -19.58 1.16 -9.77
CA PHE A 199 -18.20 0.69 -9.63
C PHE A 199 -18.11 -0.50 -8.67
N TRP A 200 -18.68 -0.37 -7.46
CA TRP A 200 -18.68 -1.45 -6.48
C TRP A 200 -19.45 -2.68 -6.95
N ASP A 201 -20.59 -2.48 -7.64
CA ASP A 201 -21.38 -3.56 -8.24
C ASP A 201 -20.55 -4.31 -9.32
N LYS A 202 -19.78 -3.59 -10.14
CA LYS A 202 -18.89 -4.19 -11.14
C LYS A 202 -17.77 -5.00 -10.48
N VAL A 203 -17.12 -4.45 -9.47
CA VAL A 203 -16.09 -5.16 -8.69
C VAL A 203 -16.66 -6.44 -8.06
N ALA A 204 -17.87 -6.36 -7.53
CA ALA A 204 -18.59 -7.50 -6.96
C ALA A 204 -18.97 -8.56 -8.01
N ALA A 205 -19.43 -8.13 -9.20
CA ALA A 205 -19.76 -9.03 -10.30
C ALA A 205 -18.57 -9.86 -10.78
N PHE A 206 -17.36 -9.30 -10.71
CA PHE A 206 -16.11 -10.00 -11.02
C PHE A 206 -15.53 -10.77 -9.83
N SER A 207 -16.14 -10.63 -8.65
CA SER A 207 -15.65 -11.25 -7.40
C SER A 207 -14.19 -10.92 -7.10
N LEU A 208 -13.74 -9.71 -7.42
CA LEU A 208 -12.35 -9.29 -7.20
C LEU A 208 -12.09 -9.08 -5.71
N PRO A 209 -11.07 -9.71 -5.13
CA PRO A 209 -10.56 -9.29 -3.81
C PRO A 209 -10.12 -7.83 -3.86
N VAL A 210 -10.45 -7.05 -2.81
CA VAL A 210 -10.15 -5.62 -2.75
C VAL A 210 -9.12 -5.35 -1.66
N PHE A 211 -7.98 -4.84 -2.05
CA PHE A 211 -6.93 -4.36 -1.17
C PHE A 211 -7.13 -2.87 -0.93
N MET A 212 -7.65 -2.54 0.25
CA MET A 212 -8.09 -1.20 0.62
C MET A 212 -7.01 -0.46 1.42
N GLU A 213 -6.42 0.58 0.86
CA GLU A 213 -5.54 1.50 1.58
C GLU A 213 -6.31 2.73 2.05
N LEU A 214 -6.45 2.90 3.37
CA LEU A 214 -7.10 4.06 4.00
C LEU A 214 -6.12 5.15 4.45
N SER A 215 -4.82 4.90 4.35
CA SER A 215 -3.77 5.82 4.82
C SER A 215 -3.57 7.05 3.93
N ALA A 216 -4.05 7.02 2.69
CA ALA A 216 -3.93 8.09 1.70
C ALA A 216 -4.98 9.20 1.87
N THR A 217 -5.26 9.63 3.08
CA THR A 217 -6.30 10.62 3.36
C THR A 217 -5.76 12.04 3.41
N PRO A 218 -6.58 13.10 3.15
CA PRO A 218 -6.14 14.48 3.20
C PRO A 218 -5.61 14.90 4.57
N HIS A 219 -6.19 14.35 5.62
CA HIS A 219 -5.80 14.63 7.00
C HIS A 219 -5.45 13.33 7.69
N TYR A 220 -4.16 13.04 7.82
CA TYR A 220 -3.67 11.82 8.47
C TYR A 220 -3.80 11.92 10.00
N ASP A 221 -4.99 12.31 10.47
CA ASP A 221 -5.37 12.32 11.87
C ASP A 221 -6.34 11.19 12.19
N ARG A 222 -6.49 10.92 13.49
CA ARG A 222 -7.32 9.82 13.98
C ARG A 222 -8.79 9.95 13.57
N ALA A 223 -9.35 11.16 13.57
CA ALA A 223 -10.76 11.38 13.28
C ALA A 223 -11.05 11.15 11.78
N SER A 224 -10.20 11.67 10.91
CA SER A 224 -10.27 11.43 9.45
C SER A 224 -10.13 9.95 9.12
N TYR A 225 -9.18 9.25 9.76
CA TYR A 225 -9.03 7.82 9.57
C TYR A 225 -10.30 7.05 9.96
N ILE A 226 -10.87 7.34 11.15
CA ILE A 226 -12.12 6.71 11.60
C ILE A 226 -13.27 7.02 10.64
N GLY A 227 -13.39 8.26 10.15
CA GLY A 227 -14.40 8.65 9.18
C GLY A 227 -14.33 7.82 7.88
N ASN A 228 -13.13 7.62 7.35
CA ASN A 228 -12.90 6.80 6.16
C ASN A 228 -13.12 5.30 6.43
N LEU A 229 -12.71 4.80 7.59
CA LEU A 229 -13.00 3.43 8.00
C LEU A 229 -14.50 3.18 8.11
N MET A 230 -15.27 4.13 8.63
CA MET A 230 -16.74 4.00 8.71
C MET A 230 -17.40 4.03 7.32
N ALA A 231 -16.86 4.81 6.38
CA ALA A 231 -17.30 4.75 4.99
C ALA A 231 -16.97 3.40 4.35
N PHE A 232 -15.77 2.87 4.61
CA PHE A 232 -15.37 1.54 4.18
C PHE A 232 -16.23 0.45 4.81
N ASP A 233 -16.56 0.54 6.10
CA ASP A 233 -17.46 -0.38 6.78
C ASP A 233 -18.85 -0.45 6.10
N ARG A 234 -19.40 0.69 5.65
CA ARG A 234 -20.65 0.71 4.89
C ARG A 234 -20.54 0.03 3.53
N VAL A 235 -19.40 0.11 2.86
CA VAL A 235 -19.13 -0.65 1.61
C VAL A 235 -19.06 -2.14 1.91
N MET A 236 -18.32 -2.57 2.94
CA MET A 236 -18.24 -3.98 3.34
C MET A 236 -19.60 -4.59 3.69
N GLN A 237 -20.47 -3.82 4.36
CA GLN A 237 -21.84 -4.25 4.70
C GLN A 237 -22.74 -4.38 3.48
N ARG A 238 -22.56 -3.51 2.49
CA ARG A 238 -23.34 -3.49 1.24
C ARG A 238 -22.93 -4.64 0.31
N HIS A 239 -21.64 -4.96 0.28
CA HIS A 239 -21.05 -5.96 -0.61
C HIS A 239 -20.46 -7.15 0.19
N ARG A 240 -21.32 -7.88 0.91
CA ARG A 240 -20.92 -8.96 1.83
C ARG A 240 -20.19 -10.14 1.15
N THR A 241 -20.39 -10.31 -0.15
CA THR A 241 -19.72 -11.36 -0.93
C THR A 241 -18.31 -10.97 -1.38
N LEU A 242 -17.98 -9.67 -1.39
CA LEU A 242 -16.62 -9.21 -1.63
C LEU A 242 -15.72 -9.54 -0.44
N ARG A 243 -14.48 -9.87 -0.75
CA ARG A 243 -13.42 -10.08 0.24
C ARG A 243 -12.51 -8.86 0.22
N PHE A 244 -12.21 -8.34 1.38
CA PHE A 244 -11.39 -7.15 1.54
C PHE A 244 -10.13 -7.45 2.34
N VAL A 245 -9.06 -6.75 2.03
CA VAL A 245 -7.80 -6.71 2.80
C VAL A 245 -7.55 -5.26 3.18
N LEU A 246 -7.45 -4.97 4.48
CA LEU A 246 -7.00 -3.66 4.95
C LEU A 246 -5.48 -3.57 4.79
N VAL A 247 -5.04 -2.81 3.80
CA VAL A 247 -3.63 -2.60 3.50
C VAL A 247 -2.95 -1.83 4.62
N MET A 248 -1.70 -2.17 4.95
CA MET A 248 -0.89 -1.59 6.03
C MET A 248 -1.47 -1.76 7.45
N GLY A 249 -2.61 -2.41 7.59
CA GLY A 249 -3.25 -2.66 8.88
C GLY A 249 -3.71 -1.41 9.63
N PRO A 250 -4.05 -1.54 10.92
CA PRO A 250 -4.44 -0.41 11.76
C PRO A 250 -3.26 0.53 12.01
N PRO A 251 -3.44 1.85 11.96
CA PRO A 251 -2.35 2.79 12.26
C PRO A 251 -1.98 2.78 13.75
N VAL A 252 -0.75 2.31 14.02
CA VAL A 252 -0.17 2.17 15.37
C VAL A 252 -0.25 3.49 16.14
N ALA A 253 0.10 4.62 15.50
CA ALA A 253 0.10 5.94 16.13
C ALA A 253 -1.28 6.36 16.69
N HIS A 254 -2.36 5.83 16.11
CA HIS A 254 -3.73 6.20 16.51
C HIS A 254 -4.33 5.26 17.54
N PHE A 255 -3.95 3.98 17.52
CA PHE A 255 -4.68 2.94 18.23
C PHE A 255 -3.81 2.04 19.12
N ALA A 256 -2.48 2.12 19.06
CA ALA A 256 -1.63 1.32 19.95
C ALA A 256 -1.18 2.08 21.19
N ARG A 257 -1.24 1.43 22.35
CA ARG A 257 -0.72 1.91 23.62
C ARG A 257 -0.08 0.74 24.37
N ALA A 258 1.14 0.93 24.84
CA ALA A 258 1.86 -0.07 25.64
C ALA A 258 1.82 -1.50 25.05
N GLY A 259 2.03 -1.65 23.75
CA GLY A 259 2.04 -2.93 23.06
C GLY A 259 0.65 -3.57 22.81
N ARG A 260 -0.42 -2.83 23.03
CA ARG A 260 -1.80 -3.32 22.82
C ARG A 260 -2.59 -2.37 21.94
N TRP A 261 -3.57 -2.94 21.23
CA TRP A 261 -4.54 -2.17 20.48
C TRP A 261 -5.67 -1.67 21.38
N GLU A 262 -5.97 -0.39 21.29
CA GLU A 262 -7.10 0.27 21.99
C GLU A 262 -8.04 0.84 20.91
N PHE A 263 -8.91 -0.01 20.40
CA PHE A 263 -9.87 0.40 19.39
C PHE A 263 -11.14 0.94 20.01
N PRO A 264 -11.65 2.10 19.55
CA PRO A 264 -13.03 2.51 19.83
C PRO A 264 -14.01 1.41 19.36
N PRO A 265 -15.21 1.30 19.97
CA PRO A 265 -16.18 0.25 19.64
C PRO A 265 -16.53 0.17 18.15
N GLU A 266 -16.71 1.32 17.49
CA GLU A 266 -17.01 1.42 16.05
C GLU A 266 -15.85 0.89 15.19
N VAL A 267 -14.62 1.17 15.56
CA VAL A 267 -13.42 0.67 14.86
C VAL A 267 -13.29 -0.84 15.04
N LEU A 268 -13.47 -1.33 16.27
CA LEU A 268 -13.44 -2.77 16.56
C LEU A 268 -14.53 -3.50 15.77
N THR A 269 -15.74 -2.92 15.69
CA THR A 269 -16.85 -3.47 14.89
C THR A 269 -16.47 -3.59 13.41
N ALA A 270 -15.91 -2.53 12.83
CA ALA A 270 -15.49 -2.52 11.42
C ALA A 270 -14.40 -3.57 11.14
N TYR A 271 -13.38 -3.66 12.00
CA TYR A 271 -12.31 -4.66 11.85
C TYR A 271 -12.78 -6.10 12.10
N SER A 272 -13.89 -6.29 12.80
CA SER A 272 -14.47 -7.60 13.07
C SER A 272 -15.34 -8.14 11.92
N ARG A 273 -15.51 -7.40 10.80
CA ARG A 273 -16.30 -7.89 9.65
C ARG A 273 -15.70 -9.18 9.08
N GLU A 274 -16.53 -10.20 8.88
CA GLU A 274 -16.11 -11.52 8.40
C GLU A 274 -15.46 -11.49 7.01
N ASN A 275 -15.83 -10.53 6.18
CA ASN A 275 -15.28 -10.35 4.84
C ASN A 275 -14.05 -9.44 4.77
N LEU A 276 -13.44 -9.07 5.92
CA LEU A 276 -12.23 -8.28 6.00
C LEU A 276 -11.07 -9.12 6.54
N GLN A 277 -9.92 -9.11 5.87
CA GLN A 277 -8.63 -9.51 6.39
C GLN A 277 -7.77 -8.27 6.67
N ILE A 278 -6.77 -8.39 7.55
CA ILE A 278 -5.94 -7.27 7.99
C ILE A 278 -4.48 -7.60 7.71
N GLU A 279 -3.82 -6.73 6.99
CA GLU A 279 -2.42 -6.90 6.65
C GLU A 279 -1.51 -6.51 7.82
N ILE A 280 -0.44 -7.28 8.00
CA ILE A 280 0.61 -7.02 9.00
C ILE A 280 1.91 -6.70 8.29
N MET A 281 2.36 -5.42 8.39
CA MET A 281 3.51 -4.87 7.66
C MET A 281 4.31 -3.91 8.55
N PHE A 282 4.55 -4.24 9.81
CA PHE A 282 5.21 -3.33 10.76
C PHE A 282 6.60 -2.86 10.34
N PRO A 283 7.47 -3.66 9.68
CA PRO A 283 8.78 -3.18 9.26
C PRO A 283 8.75 -1.95 8.35
N ILE A 284 7.81 -1.85 7.40
CA ILE A 284 7.72 -0.67 6.53
C ILE A 284 7.16 0.55 7.26
N THR A 285 6.26 0.34 8.20
CA THR A 285 5.58 1.43 8.92
C THR A 285 6.39 1.94 10.11
N TRP A 286 7.10 1.05 10.82
CA TRP A 286 7.79 1.33 12.08
C TRP A 286 9.25 0.90 12.14
N GLY A 287 9.80 0.31 11.08
CA GLY A 287 11.19 -0.17 11.03
C GLY A 287 12.25 0.91 11.17
N GLY A 288 11.89 2.18 11.00
CA GLY A 288 12.76 3.32 11.33
C GLY A 288 12.78 3.70 12.82
N VAL A 289 11.96 3.03 13.64
CA VAL A 289 11.80 3.32 15.08
C VAL A 289 12.05 2.05 15.92
N TRP A 290 11.52 0.90 15.47
CA TRP A 290 11.67 -0.38 16.17
C TRP A 290 12.80 -1.19 15.58
N ASP A 291 13.55 -1.86 16.45
CA ASP A 291 14.67 -2.71 16.06
C ASP A 291 14.24 -4.15 15.76
N TYR A 292 14.90 -4.77 14.77
CA TYR A 292 14.72 -6.19 14.51
C TYR A 292 15.09 -7.04 15.74
N PRO A 293 14.31 -8.04 16.13
CA PRO A 293 13.18 -8.65 15.41
C PRO A 293 11.80 -8.04 15.74
N TYR A 294 11.68 -6.77 16.04
CA TYR A 294 10.44 -6.02 16.25
C TYR A 294 9.54 -6.59 17.37
N PRO A 295 10.01 -6.67 18.62
CA PRO A 295 9.24 -7.22 19.73
C PRO A 295 7.92 -6.48 19.96
N GLU A 296 7.87 -5.18 19.73
CA GLU A 296 6.64 -4.36 19.80
C GLU A 296 5.61 -4.82 18.75
N ALA A 297 6.05 -5.10 17.52
CA ALA A 297 5.19 -5.64 16.49
C ALA A 297 4.66 -7.03 16.86
N GLN A 298 5.49 -7.88 17.44
CA GLN A 298 5.08 -9.22 17.86
C GLN A 298 3.96 -9.17 18.90
N GLU A 299 4.03 -8.26 19.88
CA GLU A 299 2.96 -8.07 20.86
C GLU A 299 1.67 -7.55 20.20
N LEU A 300 1.77 -6.62 19.27
CA LEU A 300 0.61 -6.12 18.53
C LEU A 300 -0.02 -7.22 17.65
N ILE A 301 0.78 -8.08 17.01
CA ILE A 301 0.29 -9.23 16.24
C ILE A 301 -0.40 -10.26 17.15
N ARG A 302 0.16 -10.53 18.34
CA ARG A 302 -0.47 -11.40 19.33
C ARG A 302 -1.86 -10.88 19.69
N HIS A 303 -1.96 -9.58 19.99
CA HIS A 303 -3.24 -8.99 20.34
C HIS A 303 -4.23 -8.98 19.15
N MET A 304 -3.76 -8.77 17.91
CA MET A 304 -4.61 -8.90 16.71
C MET A 304 -5.13 -10.34 16.53
N ARG A 305 -4.26 -11.34 16.71
CA ARG A 305 -4.67 -12.74 16.66
C ARG A 305 -5.75 -13.04 17.71
N ASP A 306 -5.60 -12.51 18.92
CA ASP A 306 -6.56 -12.72 20.01
C ASP A 306 -7.90 -12.03 19.75
N LEU A 307 -7.89 -10.88 19.08
CA LEU A 307 -9.11 -10.12 18.73
C LEU A 307 -9.82 -10.67 17.48
N PHE A 308 -9.07 -11.08 16.47
CA PHE A 308 -9.63 -11.33 15.12
C PHE A 308 -9.36 -12.74 14.60
N SER A 309 -8.55 -13.59 15.28
CA SER A 309 -8.02 -14.87 14.81
C SER A 309 -6.93 -14.73 13.73
N ALA A 310 -6.03 -15.72 13.68
CA ALA A 310 -4.96 -15.78 12.68
C ALA A 310 -5.49 -15.91 11.24
N SER A 311 -6.69 -16.48 11.04
CA SER A 311 -7.34 -16.58 9.73
C SER A 311 -7.73 -15.23 9.11
N ARG A 312 -7.65 -14.16 9.90
CA ARG A 312 -7.97 -12.78 9.46
C ARG A 312 -6.72 -11.94 9.23
N LEU A 313 -5.53 -12.49 9.45
CA LEU A 313 -4.27 -11.78 9.30
C LEU A 313 -3.55 -12.24 8.03
N VAL A 314 -2.98 -11.32 7.29
CA VAL A 314 -2.15 -11.60 6.12
C VAL A 314 -0.83 -10.85 6.25
N TRP A 315 0.28 -11.53 5.93
CA TRP A 315 1.59 -10.89 5.93
C TRP A 315 1.84 -10.21 4.58
N GLY A 316 2.38 -8.97 4.63
CA GLY A 316 2.89 -8.22 3.50
C GLY A 316 4.21 -7.54 3.84
N SER A 317 5.03 -7.24 2.82
CA SER A 317 6.34 -6.62 3.02
C SER A 317 6.43 -5.15 2.62
N ASP A 318 5.75 -4.76 1.57
CA ASP A 318 5.98 -3.53 0.78
C ASP A 318 7.36 -3.55 0.08
N MET A 319 7.76 -4.73 -0.47
CA MET A 319 8.96 -4.80 -1.31
C MET A 319 8.80 -4.00 -2.61
N PRO A 320 9.82 -3.27 -3.06
CA PRO A 320 11.17 -3.15 -2.50
C PRO A 320 11.31 -2.08 -1.41
N ASN A 321 10.28 -1.32 -1.11
CA ASN A 321 10.29 -0.17 -0.23
C ASN A 321 10.78 -0.49 1.21
N VAL A 322 10.43 -1.68 1.72
CA VAL A 322 10.82 -2.14 3.05
C VAL A 322 12.34 -2.24 3.25
N GLU A 323 13.12 -2.40 2.17
CA GLU A 323 14.59 -2.44 2.25
C GLU A 323 15.24 -1.12 2.70
N ARG A 324 14.45 -0.07 2.92
CA ARG A 324 14.91 1.11 3.68
C ARG A 324 15.21 0.79 5.15
N PHE A 325 14.58 -0.24 5.72
CA PHE A 325 14.56 -0.51 7.15
C PHE A 325 15.09 -1.89 7.51
N CYS A 326 14.87 -2.89 6.65
CA CYS A 326 15.35 -4.25 6.85
C CYS A 326 15.44 -4.99 5.52
N THR A 327 16.13 -6.14 5.51
CA THR A 327 16.12 -6.99 4.32
C THR A 327 14.75 -7.63 4.11
N TYR A 328 14.44 -8.01 2.87
CA TYR A 328 13.21 -8.73 2.58
C TYR A 328 13.02 -9.97 3.46
N ARG A 329 14.11 -10.75 3.67
CA ARG A 329 14.08 -11.91 4.57
C ARG A 329 13.72 -11.53 6.02
N GLN A 330 14.24 -10.42 6.54
CA GLN A 330 13.92 -9.96 7.89
C GLN A 330 12.45 -9.55 8.00
N SER A 331 11.87 -8.94 6.94
CA SER A 331 10.45 -8.59 6.91
C SER A 331 9.52 -9.82 6.94
N LEU A 332 10.01 -10.99 6.52
CA LEU A 332 9.33 -12.28 6.66
C LEU A 332 9.64 -12.95 8.01
N ASP A 333 10.90 -12.99 8.40
CA ASP A 333 11.38 -13.79 9.53
C ASP A 333 10.87 -13.27 10.89
N TYR A 334 10.53 -11.97 11.03
CA TYR A 334 9.97 -11.49 12.29
C TYR A 334 8.61 -12.15 12.61
N VAL A 335 7.82 -12.54 11.61
CA VAL A 335 6.62 -13.35 11.79
C VAL A 335 6.98 -14.83 11.84
N ARG A 336 7.69 -15.32 10.82
CA ARG A 336 7.98 -16.74 10.63
C ARG A 336 8.74 -17.35 11.80
N ARG A 337 9.76 -16.67 12.32
CA ARG A 337 10.69 -17.18 13.33
C ARG A 337 10.44 -16.63 14.73
N HIS A 338 9.99 -15.37 14.83
CA HIS A 338 9.96 -14.68 16.12
C HIS A 338 8.55 -14.57 16.74
N CYS A 339 7.47 -14.71 15.97
CA CYS A 339 6.11 -14.85 16.54
C CYS A 339 5.89 -16.27 17.06
N ALA A 340 6.60 -16.64 18.15
CA ALA A 340 6.53 -17.99 18.73
C ALA A 340 5.15 -18.36 19.32
N PHE A 341 4.29 -17.38 19.55
CA PHE A 341 2.93 -17.56 20.02
C PHE A 341 1.95 -18.04 18.94
N LEU A 342 2.33 -17.99 17.67
CA LEU A 342 1.57 -18.58 16.58
C LEU A 342 1.94 -20.05 16.46
N SER A 343 0.93 -20.92 16.44
CA SER A 343 1.10 -22.33 16.07
C SER A 343 1.58 -22.48 14.62
N ALA A 344 2.03 -23.66 14.24
CA ALA A 344 2.45 -23.93 12.86
C ALA A 344 1.33 -23.61 11.85
N GLY A 345 0.10 -24.09 12.12
CA GLY A 345 -1.04 -23.84 11.25
C GLY A 345 -1.43 -22.35 11.17
N GLU A 346 -1.32 -21.59 12.27
CA GLU A 346 -1.55 -20.15 12.25
C GLU A 346 -0.48 -19.40 11.44
N LYS A 347 0.79 -19.83 11.53
CA LYS A 347 1.86 -19.27 10.70
C LYS A 347 1.63 -19.56 9.21
N ASP A 348 1.26 -20.78 8.87
CA ASP A 348 0.94 -21.16 7.49
C ASP A 348 -0.22 -20.32 6.94
N ALA A 349 -1.26 -20.11 7.75
CA ALA A 349 -2.39 -19.26 7.39
C ALA A 349 -1.97 -17.81 7.14
N VAL A 350 -1.26 -17.18 8.08
CA VAL A 350 -0.84 -15.76 8.03
C VAL A 350 0.18 -15.51 6.90
N LEU A 351 1.11 -16.45 6.69
CA LEU A 351 2.21 -16.28 5.73
C LEU A 351 1.87 -16.68 4.29
N GLY A 352 0.64 -17.13 4.04
CA GLY A 352 0.26 -17.47 2.67
C GLY A 352 -1.13 -18.06 2.52
N GLY A 353 -1.55 -18.97 3.40
CA GLY A 353 -2.81 -19.71 3.27
C GLY A 353 -4.04 -18.80 3.12
N ASN A 354 -4.13 -17.72 3.92
CA ASN A 354 -5.24 -16.77 3.87
C ASN A 354 -5.28 -16.00 2.52
N VAL A 355 -4.11 -15.65 1.97
CA VAL A 355 -4.01 -14.97 0.66
C VAL A 355 -4.27 -15.96 -0.48
N ALA A 356 -3.75 -17.20 -0.36
CA ALA A 356 -3.99 -18.25 -1.34
C ALA A 356 -5.51 -18.52 -1.51
N GLU A 357 -6.27 -18.53 -0.42
CA GLU A 357 -7.73 -18.69 -0.46
C GLU A 357 -8.40 -17.53 -1.22
N LEU A 358 -7.97 -16.29 -1.03
CA LEU A 358 -8.55 -15.11 -1.72
C LEU A 358 -8.44 -15.23 -3.23
N PHE A 359 -7.31 -15.70 -3.74
CA PHE A 359 -7.03 -15.79 -5.17
C PHE A 359 -7.18 -17.20 -5.73
N ARG A 360 -7.56 -18.19 -4.90
CA ARG A 360 -7.65 -19.61 -5.28
C ARG A 360 -6.35 -20.15 -5.86
N LEU A 361 -5.22 -19.70 -5.28
CA LEU A 361 -3.90 -20.22 -5.66
C LEU A 361 -3.76 -21.64 -5.11
N GLN A 362 -3.25 -22.54 -5.96
CA GLN A 362 -2.98 -23.95 -5.56
C GLN A 362 -1.49 -24.08 -5.20
N ASP A 363 -1.20 -24.97 -4.25
CA ASP A 363 0.18 -25.34 -3.88
C ASP A 363 0.90 -26.06 -5.03
#